data_2012301063d6ed39360bcb264c7d8e9f
#
_entry.id   2012301063d6ed39360bcb264c7d8e9f
#
_cell.length_a   1.000
_cell.length_b   1.000
_cell.length_c   1.000
_cell.angle_alpha   90.00
_cell.angle_beta   90.00
_cell.angle_gamma   90.00
#
_symmetry.space_group_name_H-M   'P 1'
#
loop_
_entity.id
_entity.type
_entity.pdbx_description
1 polymer ?
#
loop_
_entity_poly.entity_id
_entity_poly.type
_entity_poly.pdbx_seq_one_letter_code
_entity_poly.pdbx_strand_id
1 'polypeptide(L)'
;MYKIIVIITLLGVVKGLDKICLGHHAVANGTIVKTLTNEQEEVTNATETVESTSLNKLCMKGRNHKDLGNCHPIGMLIGTPACDLHLTGTWDTLIERENAIAYCYPGATINEEALRQKIMESGGVDKISTDFTYGSSINSAGTTRACMRNGGNSFYAELKWLVSKNKGQNFPQTTNIYRNTDTTEHLIMWGIHHPSSTQEKNDLYGTQSLSISVGSSTYQNNFVPVVGARPQVNGQSGRIDFHWTLVQPGDNITFSHNGGLIAPSRVSKLIGRGLGIQSDAPIDNNCESKCFWRGGSINTRLPFQNLSPRTVGQCPKYVNKRSLMLATGMRNVPELMQGRGLFGAIAGFIENGWEGMVDGWYGFRHQNAQGTGQAADYKSTQTAIDQITGKLNRLIEKTNTEFESIESEFDEIEHQIGNVINWTKDSITDIWTYQAELLVAMENQHTIDMADSEMLNLYERVRKQLRQNAEEDGKGCFEIYHSCDDSCMESIRNNTYDHSQYREEALLNRLNINPVTLSSGYKDIILWFSFGASCFVLLAVVMGLVFFCLKNGNMRCTICI
;
A
#
# COMPACT_ATOMS: atom_id res chain seq x y z
N MET A 1 7.59 -79.99 -1.97
CA MET A 1 7.58 -78.91 -2.97
C MET A 1 6.20 -78.59 -3.52
N TYR A 2 5.32 -79.60 -3.72
CA TYR A 2 3.97 -79.38 -4.25
C TYR A 2 3.00 -78.68 -3.33
N LYS A 3 3.16 -78.72 -2.02
CA LYS A 3 2.29 -78.01 -1.02
C LYS A 3 2.63 -76.56 -0.83
N ILE A 4 3.80 -76.12 -1.24
CA ILE A 4 4.21 -74.71 -1.14
C ILE A 4 3.73 -73.93 -2.40
N ILE A 5 3.64 -74.60 -3.53
CA ILE A 5 3.19 -74.01 -4.80
C ILE A 5 1.66 -73.75 -4.76
N VAL A 6 0.88 -74.56 -4.04
CA VAL A 6 -0.58 -74.38 -3.90
C VAL A 6 -0.90 -73.22 -2.90
N ILE A 7 -0.02 -72.92 -1.98
CA ILE A 7 -0.22 -71.79 -1.05
C ILE A 7 0.12 -70.45 -1.75
N ILE A 8 1.04 -70.44 -2.69
CA ILE A 8 1.40 -69.24 -3.45
C ILE A 8 0.36 -68.89 -4.52
N THR A 9 -0.38 -69.90 -5.03
CA THR A 9 -1.48 -69.67 -5.99
C THR A 9 -2.79 -69.27 -5.32
N LEU A 10 -2.91 -69.38 -3.99
CA LEU A 10 -4.06 -68.94 -3.22
C LEU A 10 -3.92 -67.55 -2.60
N LEU A 11 -2.76 -66.92 -2.74
CA LEU A 11 -2.64 -65.46 -2.62
C LEU A 11 -3.17 -64.86 -3.93
N GLY A 12 -4.48 -65.07 -4.16
CA GLY A 12 -5.21 -64.37 -5.19
C GLY A 12 -4.95 -62.89 -4.99
N VAL A 13 -4.47 -62.24 -6.03
CA VAL A 13 -4.39 -60.80 -6.13
C VAL A 13 -5.69 -60.25 -5.60
N VAL A 14 -5.68 -59.69 -4.40
CA VAL A 14 -6.82 -58.93 -3.90
C VAL A 14 -6.91 -57.76 -4.87
N LYS A 15 -7.81 -57.85 -5.84
CA LYS A 15 -8.10 -56.78 -6.77
C LYS A 15 -8.64 -55.65 -5.94
N GLY A 16 -7.85 -54.57 -5.81
CA GLY A 16 -8.28 -53.38 -5.09
C GLY A 16 -9.58 -52.84 -5.67
N LEU A 17 -10.41 -52.25 -4.83
CA LEU A 17 -11.62 -51.57 -5.27
C LEU A 17 -11.26 -50.40 -6.18
N ASP A 18 -12.13 -50.10 -7.14
CA ASP A 18 -12.04 -48.87 -7.91
C ASP A 18 -12.17 -47.68 -6.99
N LYS A 19 -11.37 -46.66 -7.21
CA LYS A 19 -11.20 -45.54 -6.30
C LYS A 19 -11.25 -44.21 -7.05
N ILE A 20 -11.96 -43.25 -6.49
CA ILE A 20 -11.96 -41.88 -6.95
C ILE A 20 -11.55 -40.95 -5.77
N CYS A 21 -10.56 -40.12 -6.00
CA CYS A 21 -10.06 -39.18 -5.03
C CYS A 21 -10.27 -37.75 -5.48
N LEU A 22 -10.49 -36.86 -4.52
CA LEU A 22 -10.59 -35.44 -4.75
C LEU A 22 -9.37 -34.75 -4.17
N GLY A 23 -8.90 -33.72 -4.82
CA GLY A 23 -7.74 -32.98 -4.39
C GLY A 23 -7.70 -31.60 -4.97
N HIS A 24 -6.72 -30.85 -4.53
CA HIS A 24 -6.52 -29.46 -4.92
C HIS A 24 -5.08 -29.21 -5.38
N HIS A 25 -4.89 -28.11 -6.09
CA HIS A 25 -3.57 -27.67 -6.54
C HIS A 25 -2.62 -27.47 -5.37
N ALA A 26 -1.36 -27.78 -5.57
CA ALA A 26 -0.26 -27.45 -4.69
C ALA A 26 0.96 -27.06 -5.50
N VAL A 27 1.90 -26.37 -4.89
CA VAL A 27 3.20 -26.01 -5.46
C VAL A 27 4.31 -26.45 -4.55
N ALA A 28 5.51 -26.66 -5.09
CA ALA A 28 6.66 -27.10 -4.32
C ALA A 28 7.09 -26.04 -3.28
N ASN A 29 7.06 -24.78 -3.66
CA ASN A 29 7.38 -23.64 -2.81
C ASN A 29 6.24 -22.62 -2.89
N GLY A 30 5.48 -22.48 -1.82
CA GLY A 30 4.43 -21.50 -1.70
C GLY A 30 4.94 -20.15 -1.20
N THR A 31 4.03 -19.21 -1.07
CA THR A 31 4.27 -17.87 -0.53
C THR A 31 3.70 -17.78 0.87
N ILE A 32 4.45 -17.16 1.78
CA ILE A 32 4.00 -16.96 3.16
C ILE A 32 3.14 -15.69 3.21
N VAL A 33 1.96 -15.82 3.80
CA VAL A 33 1.04 -14.72 4.06
C VAL A 33 0.62 -14.71 5.52
N LYS A 34 0.17 -13.56 5.98
CA LYS A 34 -0.36 -13.36 7.32
C LYS A 34 -1.88 -13.48 7.29
N THR A 35 -2.43 -14.26 8.20
CA THR A 35 -3.88 -14.41 8.39
C THR A 35 -4.28 -13.96 9.80
N LEU A 36 -5.56 -13.98 10.12
CA LEU A 36 -6.05 -13.63 11.46
C LEU A 36 -5.59 -14.62 12.54
N THR A 37 -5.40 -15.87 12.19
CA THR A 37 -5.09 -16.96 13.11
C THR A 37 -3.64 -17.44 13.04
N ASN A 38 -2.92 -17.12 11.99
CA ASN A 38 -1.55 -17.56 11.76
C ASN A 38 -0.74 -16.47 11.05
N GLU A 39 0.45 -16.18 11.58
CA GLU A 39 1.34 -15.17 10.99
C GLU A 39 2.16 -15.69 9.80
N GLN A 40 2.26 -17.00 9.64
CA GLN A 40 3.06 -17.65 8.61
C GLN A 40 2.28 -18.77 7.92
N GLU A 41 1.20 -18.41 7.26
CA GLU A 41 0.42 -19.35 6.46
C GLU A 41 1.00 -19.43 5.05
N GLU A 42 1.29 -20.64 4.58
CA GLU A 42 1.76 -20.87 3.22
C GLU A 42 0.59 -21.03 2.25
N VAL A 43 0.60 -20.27 1.17
CA VAL A 43 -0.40 -20.33 0.10
C VAL A 43 0.28 -20.60 -1.24
N THR A 44 -0.49 -21.07 -2.21
CA THR A 44 0.03 -21.42 -3.54
C THR A 44 0.47 -20.19 -4.32
N ASN A 45 -0.18 -19.07 -4.13
CA ASN A 45 0.16 -17.82 -4.78
C ASN A 45 -0.30 -16.62 -3.94
N ALA A 46 0.41 -15.53 -4.05
CA ALA A 46 0.06 -14.28 -3.39
C ALA A 46 0.56 -13.08 -4.22
N THR A 47 -0.08 -11.95 -4.03
CA THR A 47 0.24 -10.69 -4.70
C THR A 47 0.65 -9.66 -3.67
N GLU A 48 1.73 -8.93 -3.93
CA GLU A 48 2.12 -7.79 -3.11
C GLU A 48 1.10 -6.66 -3.24
N THR A 49 0.74 -6.04 -2.13
CA THR A 49 -0.18 -4.90 -2.09
C THR A 49 0.51 -3.57 -1.83
N VAL A 50 1.79 -3.59 -1.49
CA VAL A 50 2.58 -2.40 -1.16
C VAL A 50 3.57 -2.10 -2.29
N GLU A 51 3.45 -0.93 -2.89
CA GLU A 51 4.43 -0.45 -3.86
C GLU A 51 5.67 0.08 -3.13
N SER A 52 6.83 -0.45 -3.45
CA SER A 52 8.12 -0.07 -2.86
C SER A 52 9.08 0.58 -3.85
N THR A 53 8.68 0.74 -5.10
CA THR A 53 9.51 1.33 -6.14
C THR A 53 8.85 2.59 -6.72
N SER A 54 9.67 3.57 -7.10
CA SER A 54 9.22 4.76 -7.80
C SER A 54 10.13 5.05 -8.99
N LEU A 55 9.62 5.87 -9.92
CA LEU A 55 10.44 6.45 -10.98
C LEU A 55 11.20 7.66 -10.40
N ASN A 56 12.50 7.76 -10.69
CA ASN A 56 13.37 8.86 -10.24
C ASN A 56 13.15 10.15 -11.03
N LYS A 57 12.01 10.30 -11.67
CA LYS A 57 11.66 11.42 -12.54
C LYS A 57 10.20 11.79 -12.36
N LEU A 58 9.88 13.04 -12.64
CA LEU A 58 8.51 13.54 -12.63
C LEU A 58 7.87 13.31 -14.00
N CYS A 59 6.89 12.44 -14.06
CA CYS A 59 6.18 12.10 -15.28
C CYS A 59 5.09 13.14 -15.55
N MET A 60 5.32 14.01 -16.55
CA MET A 60 4.47 15.17 -16.83
C MET A 60 3.77 15.13 -18.19
N LYS A 61 3.69 13.97 -18.82
CA LYS A 61 2.98 13.85 -20.10
C LYS A 61 1.51 14.25 -19.96
N GLY A 62 1.06 15.14 -20.81
CA GLY A 62 -0.32 15.62 -20.78
C GLY A 62 -0.63 16.64 -19.69
N ARG A 63 0.37 17.13 -18.97
CA ARG A 63 0.22 18.15 -17.92
C ARG A 63 0.81 19.48 -18.34
N ASN A 64 0.10 20.55 -18.03
CA ASN A 64 0.61 21.91 -18.13
C ASN A 64 1.39 22.23 -16.84
N HIS A 65 2.69 22.05 -16.87
CA HIS A 65 3.55 22.21 -15.70
C HIS A 65 4.44 23.44 -15.81
N LYS A 66 4.80 24.00 -14.66
CA LYS A 66 5.81 25.05 -14.54
C LYS A 66 6.88 24.59 -13.56
N ASP A 67 8.11 24.40 -14.05
CA ASP A 67 9.28 24.15 -13.24
C ASP A 67 9.91 25.49 -12.83
N LEU A 68 9.91 25.77 -11.55
CA LEU A 68 10.44 27.03 -11.03
C LEU A 68 11.98 27.11 -11.03
N GLY A 69 12.68 25.98 -11.12
CA GLY A 69 14.14 25.97 -11.08
C GLY A 69 14.67 26.66 -9.82
N ASN A 70 15.47 27.72 -9.99
CA ASN A 70 16.00 28.50 -8.86
C ASN A 70 15.00 29.52 -8.29
N CYS A 71 13.82 29.63 -8.86
CA CYS A 71 12.77 30.55 -8.40
C CYS A 71 11.99 29.95 -7.23
N HIS A 72 11.97 30.63 -6.11
CA HIS A 72 11.07 30.28 -5.01
C HIS A 72 9.65 30.78 -5.30
N PRO A 73 8.59 30.09 -4.90
CA PRO A 73 7.22 30.54 -5.12
C PRO A 73 6.93 31.98 -4.66
N ILE A 74 7.42 32.37 -3.49
CA ILE A 74 7.29 33.76 -3.00
C ILE A 74 8.03 34.73 -3.90
N GLY A 75 9.18 34.34 -4.46
CA GLY A 75 9.94 35.15 -5.41
C GLY A 75 9.16 35.52 -6.65
N MET A 76 8.20 34.72 -7.09
CA MET A 76 7.29 35.06 -8.19
C MET A 76 6.42 36.28 -7.86
N LEU A 77 6.04 36.47 -6.60
CA LEU A 77 5.17 37.57 -6.19
C LEU A 77 5.94 38.88 -5.99
N ILE A 78 7.19 38.82 -5.54
CA ILE A 78 8.03 39.98 -5.33
C ILE A 78 8.94 40.30 -6.51
N GLY A 79 9.16 39.40 -7.43
CA GLY A 79 9.96 39.62 -8.62
C GLY A 79 11.46 39.49 -8.42
N THR A 80 11.91 38.48 -7.68
CA THR A 80 13.33 38.12 -7.56
C THR A 80 13.95 37.91 -8.94
N PRO A 81 15.20 38.30 -9.20
CA PRO A 81 15.84 38.07 -10.50
C PRO A 81 15.81 36.61 -10.98
N ALA A 82 15.91 35.67 -10.07
CA ALA A 82 15.78 34.24 -10.37
C ALA A 82 14.39 33.85 -10.92
N CYS A 83 13.38 34.69 -10.73
CA CYS A 83 12.00 34.45 -11.10
C CYS A 83 11.51 35.22 -12.32
N ASP A 84 12.37 35.97 -13.01
CA ASP A 84 11.95 36.88 -14.09
C ASP A 84 11.16 36.18 -15.21
N LEU A 85 11.43 34.92 -15.48
CA LEU A 85 10.70 34.11 -16.47
C LEU A 85 9.41 33.48 -15.92
N HIS A 86 9.13 33.61 -14.66
CA HIS A 86 8.05 32.89 -13.98
C HIS A 86 7.00 33.82 -13.32
N LEU A 87 7.08 35.11 -13.54
CA LEU A 87 6.25 36.10 -12.84
C LEU A 87 4.76 35.98 -13.13
N THR A 88 4.41 35.48 -14.32
CA THR A 88 3.02 35.31 -14.74
C THR A 88 2.82 33.96 -15.42
N GLY A 89 1.60 33.53 -15.56
CA GLY A 89 1.25 32.36 -16.31
C GLY A 89 0.23 31.48 -15.59
N THR A 90 -0.15 30.42 -16.28
CA THR A 90 -1.08 29.40 -15.78
C THR A 90 -0.41 28.04 -15.82
N TRP A 91 -0.83 27.16 -14.94
CA TRP A 91 -0.35 25.78 -14.86
C TRP A 91 -1.40 24.91 -14.17
N ASP A 92 -1.33 23.61 -14.37
CA ASP A 92 -2.03 22.63 -13.54
C ASP A 92 -1.12 22.01 -12.47
N THR A 93 0.21 22.07 -12.70
CA THR A 93 1.22 21.55 -11.80
C THR A 93 2.37 22.53 -11.66
N LEU A 94 2.69 22.92 -10.44
CA LEU A 94 3.82 23.78 -10.09
C LEU A 94 4.88 22.96 -9.38
N ILE A 95 6.13 23.04 -9.86
CA ILE A 95 7.24 22.27 -9.32
C ILE A 95 8.21 23.21 -8.63
N GLU A 96 8.34 23.06 -7.31
CA GLU A 96 9.30 23.77 -6.49
C GLU A 96 10.55 22.92 -6.29
N ARG A 97 11.72 23.56 -6.41
CA ARG A 97 13.02 22.93 -6.16
C ARG A 97 13.54 23.29 -4.77
N GLU A 98 14.33 22.41 -4.16
CA GLU A 98 14.78 22.53 -2.76
C GLU A 98 15.62 23.80 -2.52
N ASN A 99 16.54 24.13 -3.41
CA ASN A 99 17.48 25.24 -3.24
C ASN A 99 17.02 26.54 -3.92
N ALA A 100 15.71 26.73 -4.06
CA ALA A 100 15.15 27.94 -4.65
C ALA A 100 15.38 29.17 -3.75
N ILE A 101 15.65 30.32 -4.38
CA ILE A 101 15.95 31.57 -3.69
C ILE A 101 14.76 32.52 -3.80
N ALA A 102 14.24 32.95 -2.64
CA ALA A 102 13.15 33.92 -2.56
C ALA A 102 13.64 35.36 -2.53
N TYR A 103 14.77 35.63 -1.90
CA TYR A 103 15.26 36.96 -1.61
C TYR A 103 16.64 37.18 -2.17
N CYS A 104 16.80 38.22 -3.00
CA CYS A 104 18.11 38.69 -3.42
C CYS A 104 18.69 39.69 -2.41
N TYR A 105 17.87 40.61 -1.91
CA TYR A 105 18.24 41.44 -0.73
C TYR A 105 17.81 40.69 0.54
N PRO A 106 18.67 40.59 1.55
CA PRO A 106 18.36 39.77 2.72
C PRO A 106 17.11 40.25 3.46
N GLY A 107 16.29 39.33 3.87
CA GLY A 107 15.04 39.59 4.55
C GLY A 107 14.23 38.35 4.78
N ALA A 108 13.01 38.54 5.23
CA ALA A 108 12.05 37.48 5.49
C ALA A 108 10.63 37.95 5.18
N THR A 109 9.71 37.01 5.05
CA THR A 109 8.27 37.27 4.84
C THR A 109 7.49 36.82 6.07
N ILE A 110 6.59 37.66 6.57
CA ILE A 110 5.65 37.26 7.62
C ILE A 110 4.73 36.16 7.08
N ASN A 111 4.49 35.15 7.89
CA ASN A 111 3.69 33.99 7.52
C ASN A 111 4.13 33.36 6.18
N GLU A 112 5.43 33.20 6.04
CA GLU A 112 6.06 32.74 4.80
C GLU A 112 5.47 31.42 4.29
N GLU A 113 5.31 30.45 5.18
CA GLU A 113 4.82 29.14 4.81
C GLU A 113 3.35 29.17 4.36
N ALA A 114 2.52 29.98 5.02
CA ALA A 114 1.12 30.16 4.62
C ALA A 114 1.02 30.78 3.21
N LEU A 115 1.88 31.74 2.90
CA LEU A 115 1.96 32.36 1.58
C LEU A 115 2.47 31.37 0.53
N ARG A 116 3.53 30.63 0.85
CA ARG A 116 4.07 29.58 -0.05
C ARG A 116 3.00 28.56 -0.40
N GLN A 117 2.26 28.04 0.57
CA GLN A 117 1.19 27.09 0.35
C GLN A 117 0.08 27.66 -0.54
N LYS A 118 -0.28 28.93 -0.32
CA LYS A 118 -1.28 29.60 -1.12
C LYS A 118 -0.91 29.67 -2.60
N ILE A 119 0.37 29.91 -2.89
CA ILE A 119 0.91 29.92 -4.25
C ILE A 119 0.93 28.50 -4.84
N MET A 120 1.39 27.53 -4.06
CA MET A 120 1.50 26.12 -4.50
C MET A 120 0.13 25.50 -4.83
N GLU A 121 -0.92 25.91 -4.15
CA GLU A 121 -2.28 25.46 -4.40
C GLU A 121 -2.96 26.16 -5.58
N SER A 122 -2.39 27.27 -6.07
CA SER A 122 -2.98 28.03 -7.17
C SER A 122 -2.69 27.37 -8.53
N GLY A 123 -3.51 27.68 -9.53
CA GLY A 123 -3.34 27.26 -10.92
C GLY A 123 -2.77 28.34 -11.83
N GLY A 124 -2.31 29.44 -11.27
CA GLY A 124 -1.70 30.53 -12.02
C GLY A 124 -1.57 31.82 -11.23
N VAL A 125 -0.82 32.75 -11.80
CA VAL A 125 -0.60 34.08 -11.26
C VAL A 125 -0.74 35.12 -12.36
N ASP A 126 -1.63 36.10 -12.15
CA ASP A 126 -1.72 37.30 -12.95
C ASP A 126 -1.23 38.50 -12.15
N LYS A 127 -0.64 39.46 -12.82
CA LYS A 127 -0.15 40.69 -12.22
C LYS A 127 -0.98 41.87 -12.66
N ILE A 128 -1.33 42.73 -11.69
CA ILE A 128 -2.13 43.91 -11.89
C ILE A 128 -1.35 45.10 -11.39
N SER A 129 -1.24 46.15 -12.20
CA SER A 129 -0.52 47.38 -11.83
C SER A 129 -1.26 48.12 -10.70
N THR A 130 -0.51 48.68 -9.77
CA THR A 130 -1.07 49.54 -8.68
C THR A 130 -1.35 50.96 -9.13
N ASP A 131 -0.74 51.43 -10.22
CA ASP A 131 -0.84 52.81 -10.74
C ASP A 131 -0.43 53.88 -9.70
N PHE A 132 0.48 53.51 -8.80
CA PHE A 132 0.98 54.46 -7.79
C PHE A 132 1.81 55.55 -8.43
N THR A 133 1.60 56.78 -7.97
CA THR A 133 2.35 57.97 -8.41
C THR A 133 3.12 58.54 -7.22
N TYR A 134 4.28 59.10 -7.50
CA TYR A 134 5.19 59.65 -6.50
C TYR A 134 5.57 61.06 -6.85
N GLY A 135 5.86 61.88 -5.82
CA GLY A 135 6.31 63.24 -5.98
C GLY A 135 7.69 63.35 -6.68
N SER A 136 7.98 64.52 -7.19
CA SER A 136 9.23 64.78 -7.94
C SER A 136 10.50 64.65 -7.06
N SER A 137 10.39 64.73 -5.74
CA SER A 137 11.47 64.55 -4.79
C SER A 137 11.74 63.09 -4.42
N ILE A 138 10.94 62.18 -4.91
CA ILE A 138 11.06 60.73 -4.65
C ILE A 138 11.61 60.04 -5.88
N ASN A 139 12.70 59.27 -5.69
CA ASN A 139 13.22 58.36 -6.69
C ASN A 139 12.60 56.97 -6.44
N SER A 140 11.72 56.51 -7.35
CA SER A 140 11.08 55.20 -7.29
C SER A 140 11.88 54.08 -7.99
N ALA A 141 13.07 54.41 -8.48
CA ALA A 141 13.95 53.47 -9.19
C ALA A 141 15.20 53.11 -8.36
N GLY A 142 15.02 52.96 -7.04
CA GLY A 142 16.08 52.49 -6.16
C GLY A 142 16.57 51.10 -6.57
N THR A 143 17.87 50.91 -6.53
CA THR A 143 18.52 49.65 -6.92
C THR A 143 19.52 49.18 -5.89
N THR A 144 19.85 47.90 -5.93
CA THR A 144 20.88 47.30 -5.07
C THR A 144 21.75 46.34 -5.86
N ARG A 145 22.99 46.21 -5.44
CA ARG A 145 23.90 45.24 -6.04
C ARG A 145 23.49 43.79 -5.73
N ALA A 146 22.79 43.57 -4.65
CA ALA A 146 22.32 42.24 -4.27
C ALA A 146 21.34 41.65 -5.29
N CYS A 147 20.60 42.49 -6.02
CA CYS A 147 19.60 42.11 -7.02
C CYS A 147 20.09 42.48 -8.43
N MET A 148 21.26 42.01 -8.82
CA MET A 148 21.83 42.32 -10.13
C MET A 148 21.09 41.61 -11.28
N ARG A 149 20.87 42.37 -12.39
CA ARG A 149 20.41 41.86 -13.67
C ARG A 149 21.32 42.37 -14.78
N ASN A 150 21.77 41.50 -15.69
CA ASN A 150 22.58 41.84 -16.84
C ASN A 150 23.86 42.68 -16.50
N GLY A 151 24.48 42.35 -15.36
CA GLY A 151 25.70 43.03 -14.90
C GLY A 151 25.48 44.39 -14.27
N GLY A 152 24.27 44.89 -14.17
CA GLY A 152 23.92 46.17 -13.52
C GLY A 152 23.11 45.98 -12.23
N ASN A 153 23.14 46.96 -11.34
CA ASN A 153 22.30 46.95 -10.16
C ASN A 153 20.82 47.02 -10.54
N SER A 154 20.02 46.27 -9.84
CA SER A 154 18.58 46.21 -10.07
C SER A 154 17.84 46.00 -8.73
N PHE A 155 16.57 45.71 -8.79
CA PHE A 155 15.73 45.44 -7.63
C PHE A 155 14.67 44.37 -7.94
N TYR A 156 13.80 44.10 -7.01
CA TYR A 156 12.65 43.23 -7.23
C TYR A 156 11.74 43.81 -8.33
N ALA A 157 11.39 42.99 -9.33
CA ALA A 157 10.66 43.48 -10.48
C ALA A 157 9.24 43.99 -10.15
N GLU A 158 8.62 43.45 -9.10
CA GLU A 158 7.23 43.74 -8.73
C GLU A 158 7.13 44.79 -7.60
N LEU A 159 8.26 45.33 -7.16
CA LEU A 159 8.35 46.29 -6.07
C LEU A 159 9.16 47.51 -6.48
N LYS A 160 8.91 48.63 -5.80
CA LYS A 160 9.63 49.90 -5.96
C LYS A 160 10.30 50.29 -4.66
N TRP A 161 11.61 50.52 -4.72
CA TRP A 161 12.34 51.07 -3.60
C TRP A 161 12.30 52.61 -3.65
N LEU A 162 11.56 53.20 -2.74
CA LEU A 162 11.38 54.65 -2.69
C LEU A 162 12.48 55.28 -1.87
N VAL A 163 13.28 56.13 -2.48
CA VAL A 163 14.37 56.86 -1.82
C VAL A 163 14.23 58.35 -2.14
N SER A 164 14.83 59.20 -1.28
CA SER A 164 14.86 60.63 -1.53
C SER A 164 15.90 60.98 -2.58
N LYS A 165 15.55 61.85 -3.52
CA LYS A 165 16.51 62.43 -4.48
C LYS A 165 17.48 63.42 -3.80
N ASN A 166 17.09 64.03 -2.73
CA ASN A 166 17.85 65.04 -1.99
C ASN A 166 18.42 64.40 -0.73
N LYS A 167 19.64 63.90 -0.81
CA LYS A 167 20.32 63.24 0.30
C LYS A 167 20.38 64.17 1.54
N GLY A 168 19.98 63.62 2.69
CA GLY A 168 19.99 64.35 3.97
C GLY A 168 18.79 65.25 4.21
N GLN A 169 17.86 65.40 3.29
CA GLN A 169 16.60 66.12 3.49
C GLN A 169 15.46 65.16 3.82
N ASN A 170 14.44 65.66 4.53
CA ASN A 170 13.29 64.88 4.94
C ASN A 170 12.54 64.32 3.73
N PHE A 171 12.21 63.04 3.81
CA PHE A 171 11.35 62.37 2.86
C PHE A 171 9.92 62.94 3.03
N PRO A 172 9.24 63.32 1.93
CA PRO A 172 7.89 63.85 2.06
C PRO A 172 6.92 62.78 2.49
N GLN A 173 5.91 63.19 3.30
CA GLN A 173 4.79 62.29 3.64
C GLN A 173 4.04 61.90 2.36
N THR A 174 3.91 60.64 2.10
CA THR A 174 3.28 60.12 0.88
C THR A 174 2.15 59.17 1.24
N THR A 175 1.03 59.25 0.50
CA THR A 175 -0.09 58.36 0.64
C THR A 175 -0.46 57.78 -0.72
N ASN A 176 -0.52 56.47 -0.82
CA ASN A 176 -0.94 55.76 -2.03
C ASN A 176 -2.06 54.78 -1.68
N ILE A 177 -3.03 54.65 -2.60
CA ILE A 177 -4.20 53.81 -2.40
C ILE A 177 -4.31 52.86 -3.57
N TYR A 178 -4.42 51.57 -3.25
CA TYR A 178 -4.79 50.56 -4.23
C TYR A 178 -6.27 50.17 -4.06
N ARG A 179 -7.02 50.21 -5.15
CA ARG A 179 -8.44 49.81 -5.20
C ARG A 179 -8.60 48.54 -5.96
N ASN A 180 -9.22 47.54 -5.33
CA ASN A 180 -9.57 46.32 -6.01
C ASN A 180 -10.93 46.48 -6.70
N THR A 181 -10.89 46.68 -8.02
CA THR A 181 -12.10 46.81 -8.86
C THR A 181 -12.49 45.50 -9.53
N ASP A 182 -11.78 44.41 -9.29
CA ASP A 182 -12.05 43.08 -9.80
C ASP A 182 -13.11 42.36 -8.95
N THR A 183 -13.57 41.23 -9.43
CA THR A 183 -14.54 40.34 -8.73
C THR A 183 -13.86 39.31 -7.83
N THR A 184 -12.55 39.24 -7.83
CA THR A 184 -11.73 38.30 -7.05
C THR A 184 -10.84 39.04 -6.07
N GLU A 185 -10.39 38.35 -5.01
CA GLU A 185 -9.41 38.91 -4.08
C GLU A 185 -8.04 39.03 -4.75
N HIS A 186 -7.31 40.08 -4.37
CA HIS A 186 -5.93 40.29 -4.82
C HIS A 186 -4.98 40.19 -3.65
N LEU A 187 -3.83 39.57 -3.87
CA LEU A 187 -2.75 39.46 -2.90
C LEU A 187 -1.76 40.62 -3.12
N ILE A 188 -1.65 41.48 -2.13
CA ILE A 188 -0.71 42.60 -2.15
C ILE A 188 0.44 42.34 -1.18
N MET A 189 1.66 42.60 -1.64
CA MET A 189 2.88 42.50 -0.84
C MET A 189 3.61 43.84 -0.81
N TRP A 190 4.19 44.18 0.31
CA TRP A 190 5.06 45.31 0.49
C TRP A 190 6.22 44.98 1.41
N GLY A 191 7.24 45.79 1.41
CA GLY A 191 8.40 45.61 2.25
C GLY A 191 8.63 46.79 3.19
N ILE A 192 9.27 46.52 4.32
CA ILE A 192 9.77 47.50 5.27
C ILE A 192 11.29 47.40 5.26
N HIS A 193 11.96 48.44 4.82
CA HIS A 193 13.42 48.48 4.79
C HIS A 193 13.96 48.91 6.18
N HIS A 194 14.89 48.13 6.69
CA HIS A 194 15.62 48.39 7.92
C HIS A 194 17.06 48.79 7.57
N PRO A 195 17.43 50.09 7.60
CA PRO A 195 18.77 50.54 7.27
C PRO A 195 19.84 49.94 8.19
N SER A 196 21.05 49.76 7.67
CA SER A 196 22.16 49.19 8.42
C SER A 196 22.80 50.18 9.39
N SER A 197 22.61 51.46 9.16
CA SER A 197 23.18 52.56 10.00
C SER A 197 22.34 53.83 9.89
N THR A 198 22.52 54.73 10.84
CA THR A 198 21.91 56.07 10.81
C THR A 198 22.35 56.83 9.57
N GLN A 199 23.58 56.67 9.12
CA GLN A 199 24.11 57.32 7.92
C GLN A 199 23.34 56.82 6.66
N GLU A 200 23.12 55.54 6.54
CA GLU A 200 22.35 54.97 5.43
C GLU A 200 20.90 55.47 5.45
N LYS A 201 20.27 55.48 6.62
CA LYS A 201 18.91 56.01 6.79
C LYS A 201 18.83 57.48 6.35
N ASN A 202 19.76 58.34 6.80
CA ASN A 202 19.76 59.73 6.45
C ASN A 202 20.01 59.97 4.95
N ASP A 203 20.87 59.16 4.34
CA ASP A 203 21.15 59.23 2.90
C ASP A 203 19.96 58.83 2.06
N LEU A 204 19.19 57.84 2.51
CA LEU A 204 18.06 57.29 1.74
C LEU A 204 16.75 58.02 2.02
N TYR A 205 16.47 58.39 3.26
CA TYR A 205 15.15 58.85 3.69
C TYR A 205 15.12 60.18 4.41
N GLY A 206 16.26 60.64 4.90
CA GLY A 206 16.36 61.87 5.70
C GLY A 206 16.50 61.59 7.19
N THR A 207 16.51 62.67 7.97
CA THR A 207 16.82 62.66 9.42
C THR A 207 15.60 62.43 10.30
N GLN A 208 14.38 62.50 9.77
CA GLN A 208 13.13 62.28 10.50
C GLN A 208 12.98 60.85 11.01
N SER A 209 12.14 60.64 12.01
CA SER A 209 11.71 59.32 12.44
C SER A 209 10.82 58.71 11.39
N LEU A 210 11.12 57.45 10.99
CA LEU A 210 10.37 56.75 9.95
C LEU A 210 9.16 56.07 10.56
N SER A 211 8.02 56.17 9.88
CA SER A 211 6.81 55.45 10.22
C SER A 211 6.03 55.07 8.94
N ILE A 212 5.44 53.89 8.93
CA ILE A 212 4.68 53.39 7.82
C ILE A 212 3.35 52.87 8.35
N SER A 213 2.26 53.33 7.77
CA SER A 213 0.90 52.88 8.10
C SER A 213 0.27 52.21 6.89
N VAL A 214 -0.21 51.00 7.07
CA VAL A 214 -0.90 50.21 6.03
C VAL A 214 -2.26 49.81 6.56
N GLY A 215 -3.33 50.11 5.84
CA GLY A 215 -4.67 49.85 6.32
C GLY A 215 -5.68 49.61 5.21
N SER A 216 -6.56 48.65 5.45
CA SER A 216 -7.78 48.37 4.66
C SER A 216 -8.96 48.16 5.61
N SER A 217 -10.12 47.77 5.07
CA SER A 217 -11.28 47.49 5.93
C SER A 217 -11.06 46.30 6.87
N THR A 218 -10.17 45.40 6.54
CA THR A 218 -9.91 44.15 7.30
C THR A 218 -8.50 44.04 7.85
N TYR A 219 -7.61 44.96 7.47
CA TYR A 219 -6.20 44.94 7.86
C TYR A 219 -5.80 46.33 8.34
N GLN A 220 -5.09 46.41 9.44
CA GLN A 220 -4.49 47.66 9.93
C GLN A 220 -3.21 47.34 10.67
N ASN A 221 -2.10 47.93 10.22
CA ASN A 221 -0.81 47.80 10.90
C ASN A 221 0.07 49.03 10.69
N ASN A 222 0.89 49.32 11.69
CA ASN A 222 1.89 50.38 11.67
C ASN A 222 3.28 49.77 11.82
N PHE A 223 4.21 50.21 10.99
CA PHE A 223 5.58 49.70 10.95
C PHE A 223 6.56 50.83 11.23
N VAL A 224 7.56 50.53 12.03
CA VAL A 224 8.68 51.43 12.30
C VAL A 224 9.98 50.72 11.92
N PRO A 225 10.70 51.20 10.90
CA PRO A 225 12.01 50.65 10.57
C PRO A 225 12.99 50.71 11.74
N VAL A 226 13.75 49.68 11.95
CA VAL A 226 14.75 49.55 12.99
C VAL A 226 16.14 49.69 12.37
N VAL A 227 16.84 50.76 12.71
CA VAL A 227 18.20 51.03 12.22
C VAL A 227 19.21 50.26 13.06
N GLY A 228 20.09 49.51 12.40
CA GLY A 228 21.14 48.75 13.07
C GLY A 228 21.93 47.85 12.14
N ALA A 229 23.19 47.63 12.47
CA ALA A 229 24.03 46.71 11.68
C ALA A 229 23.68 45.27 12.00
N ARG A 230 23.48 44.47 10.96
CA ARG A 230 23.22 43.03 11.01
C ARG A 230 24.34 42.28 10.29
N PRO A 231 24.53 40.98 10.55
CA PRO A 231 25.49 40.19 9.79
C PRO A 231 25.27 40.33 8.28
N GLN A 232 26.33 40.51 7.53
CA GLN A 232 26.23 40.68 6.09
C GLN A 232 25.73 39.41 5.38
N VAL A 233 24.73 39.59 4.54
CA VAL A 233 24.22 38.57 3.59
C VAL A 233 24.16 39.24 2.23
N ASN A 234 24.76 38.60 1.21
CA ASN A 234 24.91 39.16 -0.15
C ASN A 234 25.51 40.57 -0.16
N GLY A 235 26.43 40.86 0.77
CA GLY A 235 27.08 42.17 0.90
C GLY A 235 26.22 43.26 1.54
N GLN A 236 25.06 42.93 2.08
CA GLN A 236 24.12 43.87 2.70
C GLN A 236 23.97 43.61 4.18
N SER A 237 24.05 44.67 4.98
CA SER A 237 23.80 44.64 6.44
C SER A 237 22.41 45.12 6.81
N GLY A 238 21.70 45.76 5.90
CA GLY A 238 20.27 46.06 6.05
C GLY A 238 19.41 44.85 5.81
N ARG A 239 18.11 45.02 6.08
CA ARG A 239 17.10 43.95 5.85
C ARG A 239 15.84 44.56 5.26
N ILE A 240 15.11 43.76 4.52
CA ILE A 240 13.74 44.06 4.07
C ILE A 240 12.82 42.98 4.60
N ASP A 241 11.86 43.38 5.45
CA ASP A 241 10.80 42.50 5.92
C ASP A 241 9.60 42.66 5.02
N PHE A 242 9.12 41.57 4.47
CA PHE A 242 7.95 41.55 3.60
C PHE A 242 6.71 41.19 4.37
N HIS A 243 5.64 41.90 4.06
CA HIS A 243 4.31 41.71 4.60
C HIS A 243 3.33 41.52 3.45
N TRP A 244 2.25 40.84 3.70
CA TRP A 244 1.21 40.59 2.70
C TRP A 244 -0.17 40.56 3.32
N THR A 245 -1.16 40.86 2.50
CA THR A 245 -2.56 40.71 2.87
C THR A 245 -3.40 40.50 1.61
N LEU A 246 -4.65 40.11 1.80
CA LEU A 246 -5.62 39.98 0.72
C LEU A 246 -6.50 41.21 0.70
N VAL A 247 -6.68 41.79 -0.49
CA VAL A 247 -7.61 42.90 -0.72
C VAL A 247 -8.87 42.32 -1.34
N GLN A 248 -9.97 42.45 -0.63
CA GLN A 248 -11.26 41.92 -1.07
C GLN A 248 -11.84 42.74 -2.24
N PRO A 249 -12.70 42.15 -3.09
CA PRO A 249 -13.36 42.89 -4.16
C PRO A 249 -14.10 44.13 -3.62
N GLY A 250 -13.85 45.27 -4.26
CA GLY A 250 -14.43 46.56 -3.87
C GLY A 250 -13.79 47.24 -2.68
N ASP A 251 -12.75 46.67 -2.08
CA ASP A 251 -12.00 47.25 -0.96
C ASP A 251 -10.80 48.05 -1.44
N ASN A 252 -10.31 48.88 -0.56
CA ASN A 252 -9.08 49.70 -0.75
C ASN A 252 -8.06 49.37 0.31
N ILE A 253 -6.78 49.45 -0.06
CA ILE A 253 -5.68 49.44 0.90
C ILE A 253 -4.86 50.71 0.74
N THR A 254 -4.56 51.38 1.85
CA THR A 254 -3.90 52.65 1.91
C THR A 254 -2.51 52.51 2.53
N PHE A 255 -1.49 53.07 1.87
CA PHE A 255 -0.13 53.13 2.33
C PHE A 255 0.25 54.59 2.63
N SER A 256 0.53 54.92 3.88
CA SER A 256 1.01 56.24 4.31
C SER A 256 2.40 56.09 4.94
N HIS A 257 3.39 56.83 4.44
CA HIS A 257 4.75 56.67 4.91
C HIS A 257 5.56 57.96 4.72
N ASN A 258 6.67 58.05 5.43
CA ASN A 258 7.68 59.12 5.32
C ASN A 258 9.08 58.55 5.05
N GLY A 259 9.17 57.40 4.44
CA GLY A 259 10.39 56.71 4.08
C GLY A 259 10.43 55.27 4.62
N GLY A 260 11.26 54.45 4.02
CA GLY A 260 11.44 53.04 4.43
C GLY A 260 10.46 52.05 3.84
N LEU A 261 9.45 52.48 3.07
CA LEU A 261 8.53 51.59 2.41
C LEU A 261 9.10 51.06 1.08
N ILE A 262 9.03 49.78 0.90
CA ILE A 262 9.21 49.14 -0.42
C ILE A 262 7.80 48.96 -0.98
N ALA A 263 7.41 49.83 -1.91
CA ALA A 263 6.04 49.91 -2.39
C ALA A 263 5.75 48.87 -3.46
N PRO A 264 4.55 48.26 -3.47
CA PRO A 264 4.15 47.38 -4.53
C PRO A 264 3.90 48.15 -5.82
N SER A 265 4.55 47.72 -6.91
CA SER A 265 4.25 48.23 -8.25
C SER A 265 3.19 47.42 -8.96
N ARG A 266 3.09 46.15 -8.63
CA ARG A 266 2.08 45.24 -9.13
C ARG A 266 1.57 44.33 -8.01
N VAL A 267 0.30 43.99 -8.03
CA VAL A 267 -0.31 43.04 -7.11
C VAL A 267 -0.55 41.71 -7.83
N SER A 268 -0.62 40.64 -7.06
CA SER A 268 -0.82 39.31 -7.59
C SER A 268 -2.27 38.87 -7.49
N LYS A 269 -2.80 38.34 -8.57
CA LYS A 269 -4.07 37.65 -8.61
C LYS A 269 -3.79 36.18 -8.77
N LEU A 270 -4.04 35.37 -7.73
CA LEU A 270 -3.93 33.94 -7.79
C LEU A 270 -5.20 33.36 -8.40
N ILE A 271 -5.07 32.59 -9.46
CA ILE A 271 -6.18 32.05 -10.24
C ILE A 271 -6.17 30.54 -10.23
N GLY A 272 -7.36 29.94 -10.26
CA GLY A 272 -7.54 28.50 -10.39
C GLY A 272 -7.00 27.70 -9.20
N ARG A 273 -6.97 26.39 -9.41
CA ARG A 273 -6.38 25.42 -8.49
C ARG A 273 -5.41 24.54 -9.27
N GLY A 274 -4.31 24.18 -8.64
CA GLY A 274 -3.29 23.32 -9.22
C GLY A 274 -2.63 22.46 -8.16
N LEU A 275 -1.79 21.54 -8.63
CA LEU A 275 -0.96 20.71 -7.77
C LEU A 275 0.40 21.35 -7.58
N GLY A 276 0.84 21.47 -6.33
CA GLY A 276 2.19 21.88 -5.99
C GLY A 276 3.04 20.67 -5.61
N ILE A 277 4.15 20.49 -6.30
CA ILE A 277 5.09 19.39 -6.05
C ILE A 277 6.42 19.98 -5.61
N GLN A 278 6.93 19.52 -4.47
CA GLN A 278 8.30 19.81 -4.05
C GLN A 278 9.20 18.62 -4.35
N SER A 279 10.06 18.74 -5.34
CA SER A 279 10.93 17.64 -5.78
C SER A 279 12.13 18.16 -6.57
N ASP A 280 13.28 17.51 -6.40
CA ASP A 280 14.50 17.77 -7.19
C ASP A 280 14.64 16.80 -8.38
N ALA A 281 13.67 15.89 -8.58
CA ALA A 281 13.70 14.93 -9.65
C ALA A 281 13.56 15.62 -11.02
N PRO A 282 14.25 15.14 -12.06
CA PRO A 282 14.12 15.68 -13.40
C PRO A 282 12.74 15.41 -13.99
N ILE A 283 12.28 16.31 -14.86
CA ILE A 283 11.00 16.18 -15.55
C ILE A 283 11.17 15.30 -16.78
N ASP A 284 10.25 14.35 -16.96
CA ASP A 284 10.13 13.56 -18.18
C ASP A 284 8.73 13.73 -18.76
N ASN A 285 8.67 14.27 -19.98
CA ASN A 285 7.42 14.49 -20.69
C ASN A 285 6.94 13.25 -21.48
N ASN A 286 7.69 12.15 -21.46
CA ASN A 286 7.36 10.93 -22.18
C ASN A 286 6.60 9.90 -21.34
N CYS A 287 6.53 10.08 -20.04
CA CYS A 287 5.79 9.21 -19.13
C CYS A 287 4.64 9.97 -18.47
N GLU A 288 3.61 9.21 -18.07
CA GLU A 288 2.44 9.74 -17.38
C GLU A 288 2.34 9.13 -15.99
N SER A 289 2.03 9.95 -14.99
CA SER A 289 1.73 9.51 -13.63
C SER A 289 0.73 10.46 -13.00
N LYS A 290 -0.03 9.95 -12.04
CA LYS A 290 -1.01 10.75 -11.26
C LYS A 290 -0.57 10.96 -9.81
N CYS A 291 0.52 10.35 -9.40
CA CYS A 291 1.03 10.43 -8.04
C CYS A 291 2.49 10.87 -8.04
N PHE A 292 2.80 11.85 -7.21
CA PHE A 292 4.13 12.44 -7.11
C PHE A 292 4.56 12.56 -5.67
N TRP A 293 5.85 12.47 -5.46
CA TRP A 293 6.49 12.71 -4.18
C TRP A 293 7.87 13.34 -4.39
N ARG A 294 8.57 13.65 -3.32
CA ARG A 294 9.89 14.30 -3.41
C ARG A 294 10.90 13.52 -4.26
N GLY A 295 10.83 12.21 -4.24
CA GLY A 295 11.73 11.34 -5.02
C GLY A 295 11.36 11.13 -6.48
N GLY A 296 10.20 11.59 -6.93
CA GLY A 296 9.74 11.44 -8.30
C GLY A 296 8.28 11.02 -8.43
N SER A 297 7.99 10.10 -9.34
CA SER A 297 6.63 9.64 -9.63
C SER A 297 6.39 8.22 -9.12
N ILE A 298 5.19 7.99 -8.62
CA ILE A 298 4.70 6.65 -8.26
C ILE A 298 3.66 6.26 -9.30
N ASN A 299 3.95 5.23 -10.07
CA ASN A 299 3.03 4.69 -11.07
C ASN A 299 2.73 3.24 -10.72
N THR A 300 1.60 3.01 -10.07
CA THR A 300 1.22 1.70 -9.56
C THR A 300 -0.29 1.52 -9.59
N ARG A 301 -0.72 0.27 -9.66
CA ARG A 301 -2.11 -0.14 -9.42
C ARG A 301 -2.33 -0.68 -8.01
N LEU A 302 -1.29 -0.80 -7.20
CA LEU A 302 -1.36 -1.35 -5.86
C LEU A 302 -2.06 -0.35 -4.91
N PRO A 303 -2.81 -0.84 -3.92
CA PRO A 303 -3.57 0.03 -3.03
C PRO A 303 -2.74 0.75 -1.99
N PHE A 304 -1.52 0.28 -1.72
CA PHE A 304 -0.64 0.84 -0.70
C PHE A 304 0.75 1.16 -1.27
N GLN A 305 1.46 2.05 -0.59
CA GLN A 305 2.86 2.35 -0.87
C GLN A 305 3.63 2.58 0.44
N ASN A 306 4.91 2.34 0.42
CA ASN A 306 5.79 2.56 1.58
C ASN A 306 6.90 3.58 1.34
N LEU A 307 6.77 4.38 0.29
CA LEU A 307 7.80 5.32 -0.14
C LEU A 307 7.78 6.62 0.67
N SER A 308 6.61 7.24 0.78
CA SER A 308 6.47 8.50 1.51
C SER A 308 5.04 8.73 1.98
N PRO A 309 4.85 9.23 3.22
CA PRO A 309 3.55 9.71 3.66
C PRO A 309 3.16 11.04 2.99
N ARG A 310 4.13 11.71 2.36
CA ARG A 310 4.00 13.03 1.73
C ARG A 310 3.93 12.87 0.22
N THR A 311 2.73 12.66 -0.28
CA THR A 311 2.45 12.48 -1.70
C THR A 311 1.44 13.50 -2.18
N VAL A 312 1.46 13.79 -3.46
CA VAL A 312 0.56 14.74 -4.12
C VAL A 312 -0.09 14.07 -5.32
N GLY A 313 -1.38 14.27 -5.47
CA GLY A 313 -2.17 13.68 -6.55
C GLY A 313 -3.00 12.48 -6.08
N GLN A 314 -3.32 11.60 -7.03
CA GLN A 314 -4.08 10.38 -6.75
C GLN A 314 -3.11 9.26 -6.35
N CYS A 315 -2.89 9.10 -5.06
CA CYS A 315 -1.86 8.24 -4.53
C CYS A 315 -2.42 7.08 -3.70
N PRO A 316 -1.73 5.93 -3.69
CA PRO A 316 -2.00 4.86 -2.74
C PRO A 316 -1.80 5.34 -1.30
N LYS A 317 -2.49 4.72 -0.37
CA LYS A 317 -2.32 5.01 1.06
C LYS A 317 -0.92 4.60 1.52
N TYR A 318 -0.31 5.44 2.33
CA TYR A 318 0.98 5.14 2.93
C TYR A 318 0.83 4.14 4.08
N VAL A 319 1.66 3.11 4.06
CA VAL A 319 1.78 2.13 5.14
C VAL A 319 3.25 1.97 5.52
N ASN A 320 3.53 1.88 6.80
CA ASN A 320 4.88 1.68 7.32
C ASN A 320 5.24 0.19 7.37
N LYS A 321 5.07 -0.49 6.23
CA LYS A 321 5.40 -1.91 6.08
C LYS A 321 6.13 -2.14 4.77
N ARG A 322 7.06 -3.09 4.77
CA ARG A 322 7.80 -3.47 3.57
C ARG A 322 6.95 -4.29 2.62
N SER A 323 6.07 -5.10 3.17
CA SER A 323 5.29 -6.03 2.39
C SER A 323 3.99 -6.38 3.11
N LEU A 324 2.91 -6.44 2.35
CA LEU A 324 1.62 -6.98 2.79
C LEU A 324 1.14 -7.90 1.66
N MET A 325 1.46 -9.19 1.77
CA MET A 325 1.10 -10.16 0.76
C MET A 325 -0.37 -10.55 0.88
N LEU A 326 -1.10 -10.38 -0.21
CA LEU A 326 -2.50 -10.79 -0.32
C LEU A 326 -2.57 -12.17 -1.00
N ALA A 327 -3.17 -13.14 -0.33
CA ALA A 327 -3.34 -14.47 -0.88
C ALA A 327 -4.26 -14.46 -2.11
N THR A 328 -3.78 -15.02 -3.21
CA THR A 328 -4.51 -15.20 -4.46
C THR A 328 -4.66 -16.67 -4.83
N GLY A 329 -4.30 -17.55 -3.92
CA GLY A 329 -4.39 -18.99 -4.05
C GLY A 329 -4.85 -19.64 -2.76
N MET A 330 -4.98 -20.94 -2.80
CA MET A 330 -5.39 -21.75 -1.65
C MET A 330 -4.22 -22.05 -0.72
N ARG A 331 -4.50 -22.59 0.46
CA ARG A 331 -3.48 -23.12 1.34
C ARG A 331 -2.61 -24.13 0.60
N ASN A 332 -1.30 -23.96 0.67
CA ASN A 332 -0.37 -24.88 0.04
C ASN A 332 -0.06 -26.04 0.99
N VAL A 333 -0.42 -27.22 0.57
CA VAL A 333 -0.03 -28.48 1.24
C VAL A 333 0.79 -29.28 0.24
N PRO A 334 2.13 -29.21 0.32
CA PRO A 334 3.01 -29.88 -0.63
C PRO A 334 2.78 -31.39 -0.63
N GLU A 335 2.88 -31.99 -1.81
CA GLU A 335 2.79 -33.43 -1.95
C GLU A 335 4.02 -34.09 -1.30
N LEU A 336 3.77 -34.98 -0.35
CA LEU A 336 4.82 -35.79 0.27
C LEU A 336 5.28 -36.84 -0.73
N MET A 337 6.45 -36.63 -1.32
CA MET A 337 7.03 -37.55 -2.32
C MET A 337 7.20 -39.00 -1.83
N GLN A 338 7.16 -39.21 -0.54
CA GLN A 338 7.32 -40.51 0.12
C GLN A 338 6.06 -41.38 0.07
N GLY A 339 4.89 -40.84 -0.33
CA GLY A 339 3.62 -41.56 -0.42
C GLY A 339 3.42 -42.35 -1.71
N ARG A 340 4.26 -42.17 -2.72
CA ARG A 340 4.26 -42.98 -3.94
C ARG A 340 5.12 -44.22 -3.77
N GLY A 341 4.74 -45.10 -2.81
CA GLY A 341 5.31 -46.43 -2.72
C GLY A 341 5.05 -47.26 -3.97
N LEU A 342 5.71 -48.40 -4.11
CA LEU A 342 5.65 -49.37 -5.19
C LEU A 342 4.22 -49.81 -5.64
N PHE A 343 3.17 -49.34 -4.97
CA PHE A 343 1.79 -49.75 -5.23
C PHE A 343 0.89 -48.65 -5.80
N GLY A 344 1.42 -47.45 -6.12
CA GLY A 344 0.72 -46.41 -6.85
C GLY A 344 -0.63 -45.95 -6.26
N ALA A 345 -0.82 -46.06 -4.94
CA ALA A 345 -2.05 -45.69 -4.28
C ALA A 345 -2.24 -44.16 -4.36
N ILE A 346 -3.36 -43.73 -4.94
CA ILE A 346 -3.73 -42.32 -4.98
C ILE A 346 -4.27 -41.89 -3.61
N ALA A 347 -3.95 -40.67 -3.19
CA ALA A 347 -4.41 -40.09 -1.95
C ALA A 347 -5.20 -38.81 -2.23
N GLY A 348 -6.13 -38.49 -1.33
CA GLY A 348 -6.99 -37.32 -1.45
C GLY A 348 -6.47 -36.09 -0.70
N PHE A 349 -7.29 -35.04 -0.66
CA PHE A 349 -6.94 -33.70 -0.14
C PHE A 349 -6.66 -33.65 1.38
N ILE A 350 -7.14 -34.65 2.15
CA ILE A 350 -6.93 -34.68 3.61
C ILE A 350 -5.46 -34.93 3.94
N GLU A 351 -4.75 -35.69 3.12
CA GLU A 351 -3.32 -35.97 3.32
C GLU A 351 -2.41 -34.88 2.77
N ASN A 352 -2.62 -34.50 1.52
CA ASN A 352 -1.79 -33.50 0.84
C ASN A 352 -2.51 -32.89 -0.37
N GLY A 353 -1.93 -31.84 -0.93
CA GLY A 353 -2.32 -31.32 -2.23
C GLY A 353 -1.66 -32.09 -3.36
N TRP A 354 -2.00 -31.74 -4.59
CA TRP A 354 -1.47 -32.36 -5.80
C TRP A 354 -0.65 -31.36 -6.62
N GLU A 355 0.65 -31.50 -6.60
CA GLU A 355 1.55 -30.65 -7.40
C GLU A 355 1.36 -30.86 -8.91
N GLY A 356 0.91 -32.04 -9.31
CA GLY A 356 0.59 -32.35 -10.70
C GLY A 356 -0.72 -31.75 -11.22
N MET A 357 -1.54 -31.15 -10.35
CA MET A 357 -2.78 -30.48 -10.75
C MET A 357 -2.46 -29.07 -11.22
N VAL A 358 -2.21 -28.89 -12.51
CA VAL A 358 -1.80 -27.60 -13.12
C VAL A 358 -2.87 -26.97 -14.00
N ASP A 359 -3.90 -27.72 -14.38
CA ASP A 359 -4.99 -27.30 -15.25
C ASP A 359 -6.25 -26.80 -14.50
N GLY A 360 -6.20 -26.79 -13.18
CA GLY A 360 -7.26 -26.30 -12.31
C GLY A 360 -6.85 -26.26 -10.86
N TRP A 361 -7.73 -25.71 -10.01
CA TRP A 361 -7.51 -25.65 -8.57
C TRP A 361 -8.00 -26.89 -7.85
N TYR A 362 -9.09 -27.47 -8.33
CA TYR A 362 -9.70 -28.67 -7.78
C TYR A 362 -9.85 -29.71 -8.86
N GLY A 363 -9.78 -30.95 -8.47
CA GLY A 363 -9.92 -32.02 -9.45
C GLY A 363 -10.06 -33.41 -8.83
N PHE A 364 -10.05 -34.37 -9.72
CA PHE A 364 -10.25 -35.76 -9.42
C PHE A 364 -9.07 -36.60 -9.91
N ARG A 365 -8.70 -37.58 -9.11
CA ARG A 365 -7.86 -38.70 -9.53
C ARG A 365 -8.64 -39.98 -9.36
N HIS A 366 -8.57 -40.86 -10.32
CA HIS A 366 -9.25 -42.16 -10.25
C HIS A 366 -8.26 -43.28 -10.51
N GLN A 367 -8.59 -44.43 -9.97
CA GLN A 367 -7.90 -45.67 -10.17
C GLN A 367 -8.94 -46.76 -10.43
N ASN A 368 -8.89 -47.42 -11.59
CA ASN A 368 -9.76 -48.51 -11.98
C ASN A 368 -8.96 -49.58 -12.75
N ALA A 369 -9.66 -50.58 -13.28
CA ALA A 369 -9.03 -51.67 -14.05
C ALA A 369 -8.32 -51.19 -15.33
N GLN A 370 -8.70 -50.02 -15.85
CA GLN A 370 -8.12 -49.42 -17.07
C GLN A 370 -6.88 -48.59 -16.76
N GLY A 371 -6.59 -48.31 -15.50
CA GLY A 371 -5.46 -47.53 -15.04
C GLY A 371 -5.83 -46.38 -14.15
N THR A 372 -4.96 -45.39 -14.09
CA THR A 372 -5.14 -44.16 -13.32
C THR A 372 -5.34 -42.96 -14.22
N GLY A 373 -6.09 -41.95 -13.76
CA GLY A 373 -6.32 -40.72 -14.50
C GLY A 373 -6.53 -39.52 -13.58
N GLN A 374 -6.36 -38.34 -14.13
CA GLN A 374 -6.57 -37.09 -13.45
C GLN A 374 -7.38 -36.15 -14.34
N ALA A 375 -8.31 -35.42 -13.74
CA ALA A 375 -9.06 -34.38 -14.42
C ALA A 375 -9.37 -33.24 -13.48
N ALA A 376 -9.28 -31.99 -13.96
CA ALA A 376 -9.68 -30.82 -13.22
C ALA A 376 -11.19 -30.64 -13.18
N ASP A 377 -11.71 -30.12 -12.07
CA ASP A 377 -13.11 -29.68 -11.96
C ASP A 377 -13.19 -28.20 -12.30
N TYR A 378 -13.74 -27.91 -13.47
CA TYR A 378 -13.79 -26.56 -14.00
C TYR A 378 -14.71 -25.63 -13.18
N LYS A 379 -15.86 -26.12 -12.74
CA LYS A 379 -16.87 -25.30 -12.06
C LYS A 379 -16.39 -24.77 -10.72
N SER A 380 -15.85 -25.61 -9.86
CA SER A 380 -15.33 -25.21 -8.56
C SER A 380 -14.10 -24.32 -8.69
N THR A 381 -13.22 -24.62 -9.63
CA THR A 381 -12.06 -23.80 -9.96
C THR A 381 -12.47 -22.39 -10.39
N GLN A 382 -13.43 -22.28 -11.30
CA GLN A 382 -13.90 -20.98 -11.79
C GLN A 382 -14.59 -20.17 -10.68
N THR A 383 -15.39 -20.81 -9.84
CA THR A 383 -16.02 -20.15 -8.69
C THR A 383 -14.99 -19.56 -7.74
N ALA A 384 -13.94 -20.29 -7.41
CA ALA A 384 -12.87 -19.81 -6.55
C ALA A 384 -12.09 -18.65 -7.18
N ILE A 385 -11.75 -18.76 -8.46
CA ILE A 385 -11.04 -17.71 -9.20
C ILE A 385 -11.87 -16.42 -9.27
N ASP A 386 -13.16 -16.52 -9.56
CA ASP A 386 -14.04 -15.36 -9.67
C ASP A 386 -14.15 -14.59 -8.35
N GLN A 387 -14.24 -15.28 -7.24
CA GLN A 387 -14.29 -14.65 -5.92
C GLN A 387 -13.00 -13.90 -5.59
N ILE A 388 -11.84 -14.47 -5.91
CA ILE A 388 -10.54 -13.80 -5.70
C ILE A 388 -10.38 -12.61 -6.63
N THR A 389 -10.77 -12.73 -7.89
CA THR A 389 -10.73 -11.63 -8.86
C THR A 389 -11.58 -10.46 -8.38
N GLY A 390 -12.77 -10.73 -7.85
CA GLY A 390 -13.63 -9.72 -7.25
C GLY A 390 -13.01 -8.99 -6.06
N LYS A 391 -12.26 -9.70 -5.22
CA LYS A 391 -11.51 -9.10 -4.09
C LYS A 391 -10.40 -8.17 -4.57
N LEU A 392 -9.57 -8.63 -5.48
CA LEU A 392 -8.47 -7.85 -6.06
C LEU A 392 -9.00 -6.56 -6.70
N ASN A 393 -10.05 -6.65 -7.48
CA ASN A 393 -10.65 -5.49 -8.14
C ASN A 393 -11.15 -4.46 -7.12
N ARG A 394 -11.78 -4.88 -6.03
CA ARG A 394 -12.25 -3.97 -4.97
C ARG A 394 -11.11 -3.29 -4.22
N LEU A 395 -10.03 -4.00 -3.95
CA LEU A 395 -8.85 -3.43 -3.29
C LEU A 395 -8.09 -2.45 -4.19
N ILE A 396 -8.05 -2.74 -5.49
CA ILE A 396 -7.37 -1.91 -6.49
C ILE A 396 -8.23 -0.74 -6.94
N GLU A 397 -9.56 -0.81 -6.75
CA GLU A 397 -10.48 0.26 -7.13
C GLU A 397 -10.12 1.54 -6.39
N LYS A 398 -9.56 2.48 -7.15
CA LYS A 398 -9.16 3.79 -6.63
C LYS A 398 -10.40 4.68 -6.57
N THR A 399 -10.65 5.25 -5.41
CA THR A 399 -11.54 6.39 -5.31
C THR A 399 -10.90 7.56 -6.06
N ASN A 400 -11.69 8.34 -6.79
CA ASN A 400 -11.22 9.56 -7.48
C ASN A 400 -10.84 10.69 -6.50
N THR A 401 -10.44 10.36 -5.30
CA THR A 401 -10.08 11.31 -4.25
C THR A 401 -8.62 11.71 -4.42
N GLU A 402 -8.39 12.98 -4.71
CA GLU A 402 -7.06 13.56 -4.71
C GLU A 402 -6.64 13.85 -3.27
N PHE A 403 -5.45 13.39 -2.90
CA PHE A 403 -4.85 13.70 -1.61
C PHE A 403 -3.67 14.64 -1.82
N GLU A 404 -3.73 15.80 -1.17
CA GLU A 404 -2.59 16.69 -1.05
C GLU A 404 -2.02 16.57 0.35
N SER A 405 -0.75 16.18 0.46
CA SER A 405 -0.06 16.30 1.72
C SER A 405 0.69 17.63 1.76
N ILE A 406 0.60 18.31 2.90
CA ILE A 406 1.28 19.56 3.11
C ILE A 406 2.73 19.24 3.49
N GLU A 407 3.68 19.62 2.63
CA GLU A 407 5.08 19.72 2.99
C GLU A 407 5.35 21.11 3.53
N SER A 408 5.55 21.21 4.83
CA SER A 408 5.75 22.47 5.51
C SER A 408 7.04 22.42 6.31
N GLU A 409 7.85 23.48 6.18
CA GLU A 409 8.99 23.72 7.04
C GLU A 409 8.59 24.75 8.10
N PHE A 410 8.82 24.42 9.36
CA PHE A 410 8.54 25.29 10.49
C PHE A 410 9.85 25.68 11.15
N ASP A 411 10.01 26.98 11.44
CA ASP A 411 11.14 27.49 12.19
C ASP A 411 11.04 27.20 13.71
N GLU A 412 12.03 27.62 14.50
CA GLU A 412 12.03 27.38 15.94
C GLU A 412 10.84 28.03 16.66
N ILE A 413 10.30 29.12 16.11
CA ILE A 413 9.16 29.84 16.69
C ILE A 413 7.87 29.04 16.51
N GLU A 414 7.74 28.36 15.39
CA GLU A 414 6.56 27.58 15.02
C GLU A 414 6.72 26.08 15.31
N HIS A 415 7.75 25.69 16.04
CA HIS A 415 8.04 24.28 16.26
C HIS A 415 6.91 23.52 17.00
N GLN A 416 6.11 24.21 17.82
CA GLN A 416 4.94 23.61 18.48
C GLN A 416 3.90 23.16 17.46
N ILE A 417 3.61 23.99 16.46
CA ILE A 417 2.70 23.63 15.35
C ILE A 417 3.30 22.48 14.54
N GLY A 418 4.59 22.54 14.26
CA GLY A 418 5.31 21.48 13.58
C GLY A 418 5.22 20.14 14.32
N ASN A 419 5.37 20.15 15.63
CA ASN A 419 5.23 18.94 16.46
C ASN A 419 3.81 18.38 16.43
N VAL A 420 2.79 19.21 16.47
CA VAL A 420 1.38 18.76 16.37
C VAL A 420 1.10 18.15 14.99
N ILE A 421 1.58 18.78 13.93
CA ILE A 421 1.41 18.25 12.56
C ILE A 421 2.12 16.91 12.41
N ASN A 422 3.34 16.77 12.89
CA ASN A 422 4.10 15.53 12.84
C ASN A 422 3.42 14.42 13.65
N TRP A 423 2.95 14.73 14.85
CA TRP A 423 2.21 13.80 15.67
C TRP A 423 0.91 13.33 14.97
N THR A 424 0.19 14.25 14.35
CA THR A 424 -1.03 13.92 13.60
C THR A 424 -0.71 13.03 12.40
N LYS A 425 0.34 13.33 11.64
CA LYS A 425 0.78 12.51 10.51
C LYS A 425 1.18 11.10 10.95
N ASP A 426 1.97 10.99 12.01
CA ASP A 426 2.41 9.70 12.55
C ASP A 426 1.23 8.87 13.04
N SER A 427 0.27 9.50 13.72
CA SER A 427 -0.94 8.84 14.20
C SER A 427 -1.81 8.34 13.04
N ILE A 428 -1.98 9.14 11.99
CA ILE A 428 -2.72 8.74 10.79
C ILE A 428 -1.99 7.59 10.08
N THR A 429 -0.68 7.64 9.98
CA THR A 429 0.13 6.57 9.41
C THR A 429 -0.06 5.27 10.19
N ASP A 430 0.00 5.31 11.51
CA ASP A 430 -0.20 4.14 12.38
C ASP A 430 -1.60 3.55 12.21
N ILE A 431 -2.63 4.39 12.15
CA ILE A 431 -4.01 3.95 11.92
C ILE A 431 -4.15 3.25 10.57
N TRP A 432 -3.67 3.87 9.51
CA TRP A 432 -3.77 3.28 8.17
C TRP A 432 -2.94 2.01 8.02
N THR A 433 -1.77 1.95 8.65
CA THR A 433 -0.94 0.74 8.66
C THR A 433 -1.65 -0.40 9.37
N TYR A 434 -2.23 -0.14 10.54
CA TYR A 434 -3.01 -1.12 11.28
C TYR A 434 -4.22 -1.61 10.48
N GLN A 435 -4.97 -0.69 9.85
CA GLN A 435 -6.11 -1.05 9.02
C GLN A 435 -5.70 -1.89 7.80
N ALA A 436 -4.62 -1.52 7.14
CA ALA A 436 -4.11 -2.27 5.99
C ALA A 436 -3.67 -3.69 6.38
N GLU A 437 -2.96 -3.83 7.49
CA GLU A 437 -2.57 -5.13 8.02
C GLU A 437 -3.78 -6.00 8.38
N LEU A 438 -4.74 -5.43 9.08
CA LEU A 438 -5.95 -6.14 9.47
C LEU A 438 -6.78 -6.54 8.25
N LEU A 439 -6.94 -5.64 7.29
CA LEU A 439 -7.67 -5.90 6.06
C LEU A 439 -7.03 -7.04 5.26
N VAL A 440 -5.73 -6.99 5.06
CA VAL A 440 -5.00 -8.02 4.32
C VAL A 440 -5.07 -9.36 5.05
N ALA A 441 -4.88 -9.39 6.37
CA ALA A 441 -4.98 -10.60 7.16
C ALA A 441 -6.39 -11.21 7.11
N MET A 442 -7.42 -10.39 7.21
CA MET A 442 -8.81 -10.82 7.15
C MET A 442 -9.17 -11.35 5.75
N GLU A 443 -8.75 -10.68 4.70
CA GLU A 443 -8.97 -11.15 3.33
C GLU A 443 -8.20 -12.44 3.04
N ASN A 444 -7.00 -12.59 3.57
CA ASN A 444 -6.23 -13.84 3.46
C ASN A 444 -6.93 -14.99 4.17
N GLN A 445 -7.43 -14.76 5.37
CA GLN A 445 -8.20 -15.75 6.12
C GLN A 445 -9.45 -16.18 5.34
N HIS A 446 -10.19 -15.22 4.81
CA HIS A 446 -11.37 -15.49 4.01
C HIS A 446 -11.05 -16.24 2.71
N THR A 447 -9.98 -15.89 2.03
CA THR A 447 -9.54 -16.57 0.79
C THR A 447 -9.22 -18.04 1.06
N ILE A 448 -8.49 -18.32 2.13
CA ILE A 448 -8.12 -19.68 2.51
C ILE A 448 -9.38 -20.48 2.92
N ASP A 449 -10.23 -19.91 3.77
CA ASP A 449 -11.45 -20.59 4.23
C ASP A 449 -12.42 -20.86 3.08
N MET A 450 -12.54 -19.93 2.15
CA MET A 450 -13.36 -20.11 0.95
C MET A 450 -12.81 -21.22 0.05
N ALA A 451 -11.51 -21.27 -0.16
CA ALA A 451 -10.88 -22.33 -0.95
C ALA A 451 -11.09 -23.70 -0.31
N ASP A 452 -10.93 -23.80 1.00
CA ASP A 452 -11.19 -25.04 1.75
C ASP A 452 -12.67 -25.42 1.68
N SER A 453 -13.57 -24.46 1.75
CA SER A 453 -15.01 -24.67 1.62
C SER A 453 -15.40 -25.21 0.24
N GLU A 454 -14.81 -24.70 -0.83
CA GLU A 454 -15.05 -25.21 -2.19
C GLU A 454 -14.57 -26.65 -2.35
N MET A 455 -13.44 -27.00 -1.74
CA MET A 455 -12.97 -28.39 -1.72
C MET A 455 -13.95 -29.30 -1.01
N LEU A 456 -14.44 -28.91 0.14
CA LEU A 456 -15.44 -29.69 0.90
C LEU A 456 -16.78 -29.78 0.15
N ASN A 457 -17.20 -28.72 -0.53
CA ASN A 457 -18.43 -28.74 -1.34
C ASN A 457 -18.31 -29.73 -2.50
N LEU A 458 -17.17 -29.78 -3.15
CA LEU A 458 -16.91 -30.77 -4.20
C LEU A 458 -16.95 -32.19 -3.64
N TYR A 459 -16.32 -32.41 -2.49
CA TYR A 459 -16.33 -33.71 -1.81
C TYR A 459 -17.76 -34.15 -1.45
N GLU A 460 -18.57 -33.27 -0.87
CA GLU A 460 -19.95 -33.53 -0.52
C GLU A 460 -20.82 -33.81 -1.77
N ARG A 461 -20.56 -33.14 -2.88
CA ARG A 461 -21.24 -33.39 -4.15
C ARG A 461 -21.01 -34.80 -4.62
N VAL A 462 -19.78 -35.29 -4.55
CA VAL A 462 -19.44 -36.67 -4.94
C VAL A 462 -20.04 -37.66 -3.95
N ARG A 463 -19.98 -37.39 -2.67
CA ARG A 463 -20.59 -38.26 -1.63
C ARG A 463 -22.08 -38.42 -1.85
N LYS A 464 -22.78 -37.34 -2.17
CA LYS A 464 -24.23 -37.37 -2.44
C LYS A 464 -24.59 -38.15 -3.71
N GLN A 465 -23.73 -38.12 -4.73
CA GLN A 465 -23.94 -38.90 -5.95
C GLN A 465 -23.77 -40.40 -5.71
N LEU A 466 -22.69 -40.77 -5.03
CA LEU A 466 -22.31 -42.15 -4.83
C LEU A 466 -23.19 -42.88 -3.80
N ARG A 467 -23.74 -42.15 -2.85
CA ARG A 467 -24.58 -42.67 -1.75
C ARG A 467 -23.94 -43.89 -1.09
N GLN A 468 -24.62 -45.03 -1.11
CA GLN A 468 -24.18 -46.29 -0.51
C GLN A 468 -23.33 -47.16 -1.46
N ASN A 469 -23.13 -46.72 -2.71
CA ASN A 469 -22.33 -47.44 -3.69
C ASN A 469 -20.83 -47.29 -3.47
N ALA A 470 -20.43 -46.38 -2.58
CA ALA A 470 -19.04 -46.14 -2.23
C ALA A 470 -18.89 -45.87 -0.75
N GLU A 471 -17.70 -46.06 -0.24
CA GLU A 471 -17.32 -45.77 1.15
C GLU A 471 -16.18 -44.75 1.18
N GLU A 472 -16.26 -43.82 2.11
CA GLU A 472 -15.21 -42.87 2.37
C GLU A 472 -14.01 -43.56 3.04
N ASP A 473 -12.80 -43.29 2.56
CA ASP A 473 -11.59 -43.87 3.16
C ASP A 473 -10.99 -43.02 4.27
N GLY A 474 -11.58 -41.83 4.56
CA GLY A 474 -11.08 -40.87 5.54
C GLY A 474 -9.88 -40.04 5.08
N LYS A 475 -9.45 -40.18 3.81
CA LYS A 475 -8.30 -39.49 3.22
C LYS A 475 -8.67 -38.58 2.03
N GLY A 476 -9.96 -38.35 1.83
CA GLY A 476 -10.47 -37.56 0.71
C GLY A 476 -10.76 -38.40 -0.54
N CYS A 477 -10.85 -39.67 -0.40
CA CYS A 477 -11.15 -40.61 -1.50
C CYS A 477 -12.42 -41.42 -1.21
N PHE A 478 -13.01 -41.98 -2.28
CA PHE A 478 -14.13 -42.90 -2.22
C PHE A 478 -13.72 -44.22 -2.83
N GLU A 479 -13.89 -45.28 -2.10
CA GLU A 479 -13.75 -46.65 -2.61
C GLU A 479 -15.10 -47.14 -3.13
N ILE A 480 -15.17 -47.44 -4.43
CA ILE A 480 -16.40 -47.75 -5.12
C ILE A 480 -16.59 -49.26 -5.11
N TYR A 481 -17.75 -49.74 -4.63
CA TYR A 481 -18.03 -51.14 -4.49
C TYR A 481 -18.41 -51.85 -5.80
N HIS A 482 -18.69 -51.09 -6.85
CA HIS A 482 -18.95 -51.68 -8.18
C HIS A 482 -17.79 -51.39 -9.12
N SER A 483 -17.73 -52.14 -10.22
CA SER A 483 -16.77 -51.84 -11.28
C SER A 483 -17.14 -50.51 -11.96
N CYS A 484 -16.24 -49.56 -11.93
CA CYS A 484 -16.42 -48.25 -12.52
C CYS A 484 -15.34 -48.01 -13.58
N ASP A 485 -15.74 -48.13 -14.85
CA ASP A 485 -14.86 -47.84 -15.97
C ASP A 485 -14.63 -46.32 -16.15
N ASP A 486 -13.87 -45.94 -17.16
CA ASP A 486 -13.59 -44.52 -17.39
C ASP A 486 -14.85 -43.72 -17.69
N SER A 487 -15.86 -44.32 -18.34
CA SER A 487 -17.16 -43.69 -18.57
C SER A 487 -17.93 -43.44 -17.27
N CYS A 488 -17.93 -44.41 -16.36
CA CYS A 488 -18.49 -44.25 -15.02
C CYS A 488 -17.79 -43.18 -14.22
N MET A 489 -16.46 -43.13 -14.24
CA MET A 489 -15.66 -42.09 -13.57
C MET A 489 -15.96 -40.71 -14.13
N GLU A 490 -16.09 -40.57 -15.44
CA GLU A 490 -16.48 -39.31 -16.07
C GLU A 490 -17.87 -38.85 -15.67
N SER A 491 -18.83 -39.79 -15.55
CA SER A 491 -20.19 -39.45 -15.08
C SER A 491 -20.20 -38.90 -13.65
N ILE A 492 -19.33 -39.38 -12.77
CA ILE A 492 -19.15 -38.85 -11.42
C ILE A 492 -18.59 -37.44 -11.49
N ARG A 493 -17.59 -37.20 -12.32
CA ARG A 493 -17.00 -35.84 -12.49
C ARG A 493 -18.02 -34.86 -13.05
N ASN A 494 -18.84 -35.26 -13.99
CA ASN A 494 -19.84 -34.42 -14.67
C ASN A 494 -21.17 -34.27 -13.90
N ASN A 495 -21.28 -34.85 -12.73
CA ASN A 495 -22.52 -34.88 -11.94
C ASN A 495 -23.71 -35.54 -12.63
N THR A 496 -23.42 -36.52 -13.47
CA THR A 496 -24.42 -37.28 -14.23
C THR A 496 -24.49 -38.76 -13.81
N TYR A 497 -23.83 -39.11 -12.72
CA TYR A 497 -23.81 -40.48 -12.21
C TYR A 497 -25.20 -40.91 -11.73
N ASP A 498 -25.65 -42.07 -12.20
CA ASP A 498 -26.90 -42.71 -11.78
C ASP A 498 -26.58 -43.89 -10.85
N HIS A 499 -26.85 -43.70 -9.58
CA HIS A 499 -26.59 -44.72 -8.56
C HIS A 499 -27.47 -45.95 -8.70
N SER A 500 -28.63 -45.85 -9.33
CA SER A 500 -29.57 -46.95 -9.46
C SER A 500 -29.07 -48.07 -10.37
N GLN A 501 -28.25 -47.74 -11.37
CA GLN A 501 -27.67 -48.72 -12.30
C GLN A 501 -26.73 -49.72 -11.62
N TYR A 502 -26.07 -49.30 -10.55
CA TYR A 502 -25.01 -50.07 -9.89
C TYR A 502 -25.41 -50.55 -8.50
N ARG A 503 -26.64 -50.30 -8.09
CA ARG A 503 -27.08 -50.51 -6.71
C ARG A 503 -26.97 -51.98 -6.28
N GLU A 504 -27.37 -52.91 -7.11
CA GLU A 504 -27.35 -54.36 -6.80
C GLU A 504 -25.91 -54.88 -6.73
N GLU A 505 -25.08 -54.53 -7.70
CA GLU A 505 -23.67 -54.92 -7.72
C GLU A 505 -22.92 -54.35 -6.51
N ALA A 506 -23.12 -53.08 -6.21
CA ALA A 506 -22.50 -52.40 -5.06
C ALA A 506 -22.94 -53.01 -3.72
N LEU A 507 -24.21 -53.36 -3.59
CA LEU A 507 -24.73 -53.97 -2.37
C LEU A 507 -24.10 -55.36 -2.15
N LEU A 508 -24.02 -56.18 -3.18
CA LEU A 508 -23.41 -57.51 -3.10
C LEU A 508 -21.92 -57.41 -2.75
N ASN A 509 -21.17 -56.56 -3.41
CA ASN A 509 -19.74 -56.36 -3.14
C ASN A 509 -19.49 -55.76 -1.75
N ARG A 510 -20.34 -54.88 -1.30
CA ARG A 510 -20.26 -54.28 0.05
C ARG A 510 -20.44 -55.35 1.13
N LEU A 511 -21.40 -56.24 0.96
CA LEU A 511 -21.64 -57.32 1.92
C LEU A 511 -20.51 -58.34 1.93
N ASN A 512 -19.85 -58.58 0.78
CA ASN A 512 -18.74 -59.52 0.66
C ASN A 512 -17.43 -58.97 1.24
N ILE A 513 -17.19 -57.65 1.13
CA ILE A 513 -15.95 -56.98 1.60
C ILE A 513 -16.05 -56.57 3.05
N ASN A 514 -17.24 -56.12 3.48
CA ASN A 514 -17.55 -55.79 4.87
C ASN A 514 -18.56 -56.80 5.42
N PRO A 515 -18.15 -58.03 5.72
CA PRO A 515 -19.07 -58.96 6.34
C PRO A 515 -19.53 -58.36 7.66
N VAL A 516 -20.82 -58.45 7.85
CA VAL A 516 -21.62 -57.84 8.90
C VAL A 516 -20.88 -57.75 10.23
N THR A 517 -20.76 -56.53 10.79
CA THR A 517 -20.07 -56.15 12.04
C THR A 517 -20.57 -56.88 13.30
N LEU A 518 -21.53 -57.74 13.22
CA LEU A 518 -21.88 -58.68 14.29
C LEU A 518 -20.68 -59.52 14.76
N SER A 519 -19.60 -59.46 14.01
CA SER A 519 -18.45 -60.32 14.26
C SER A 519 -17.29 -59.62 15.00
N SER A 520 -17.23 -58.28 15.16
CA SER A 520 -16.05 -57.68 15.79
C SER A 520 -16.03 -57.88 17.32
N GLY A 521 -17.13 -57.72 17.97
CA GLY A 521 -17.26 -58.07 19.41
C GLY A 521 -17.23 -59.56 19.67
N TYR A 522 -17.72 -60.32 18.71
CA TYR A 522 -17.77 -61.80 18.79
C TYR A 522 -16.39 -62.41 18.53
N LYS A 523 -15.59 -61.85 17.65
CA LYS A 523 -14.21 -62.32 17.37
C LYS A 523 -13.30 -62.05 18.58
N ASP A 524 -13.43 -60.98 19.27
CA ASP A 524 -12.63 -60.68 20.46
C ASP A 524 -12.99 -61.60 21.64
N ILE A 525 -14.26 -61.90 21.81
CA ILE A 525 -14.68 -62.85 22.83
C ILE A 525 -14.19 -64.25 22.52
N ILE A 526 -14.24 -64.69 21.27
CA ILE A 526 -13.74 -65.99 20.82
C ILE A 526 -12.25 -66.10 20.99
N LEU A 527 -11.50 -65.06 20.62
CA LEU A 527 -10.03 -65.01 20.77
C LEU A 527 -9.63 -65.03 22.28
N TRP A 528 -10.32 -64.31 23.13
CA TRP A 528 -10.07 -64.34 24.57
C TRP A 528 -10.43 -65.69 25.19
N PHE A 529 -11.52 -66.29 24.77
CA PHE A 529 -11.93 -67.62 25.20
C PHE A 529 -10.96 -68.71 24.76
N SER A 530 -10.48 -68.61 23.51
CA SER A 530 -9.46 -69.51 22.98
C SER A 530 -8.12 -69.35 23.71
N PHE A 531 -7.71 -68.12 24.00
CA PHE A 531 -6.50 -67.87 24.75
C PHE A 531 -6.59 -68.39 26.20
N GLY A 532 -7.72 -68.15 26.85
CA GLY A 532 -7.98 -68.67 28.19
C GLY A 532 -7.99 -70.19 28.24
N ALA A 533 -8.63 -70.85 27.29
CA ALA A 533 -8.64 -72.31 27.18
C ALA A 533 -7.23 -72.86 26.93
N SER A 534 -6.45 -72.24 26.06
CA SER A 534 -5.04 -72.63 25.80
C SER A 534 -4.16 -72.50 27.05
N CYS A 535 -4.31 -71.43 27.80
CA CYS A 535 -3.59 -71.21 29.07
C CYS A 535 -4.00 -72.26 30.12
N PHE A 536 -5.29 -72.59 30.21
CA PHE A 536 -5.79 -73.60 31.13
C PHE A 536 -5.25 -74.99 30.82
N VAL A 537 -5.23 -75.36 29.54
CA VAL A 537 -4.66 -76.65 29.09
C VAL A 537 -3.17 -76.73 29.36
N LEU A 538 -2.42 -75.65 29.11
CA LEU A 538 -1.01 -75.56 29.44
C LEU A 538 -0.73 -75.74 30.94
N LEU A 539 -1.51 -75.05 31.77
CA LEU A 539 -1.39 -75.16 33.23
C LEU A 539 -1.74 -76.58 33.72
N ALA A 540 -2.79 -77.18 33.14
CA ALA A 540 -3.15 -78.58 33.45
C ALA A 540 -2.08 -79.57 33.08
N VAL A 541 -1.42 -79.39 31.90
CA VAL A 541 -0.31 -80.24 31.47
C VAL A 541 0.91 -80.04 32.38
N VAL A 542 1.25 -78.81 32.72
CA VAL A 542 2.36 -78.49 33.63
C VAL A 542 2.12 -79.08 35.03
N MET A 543 0.93 -78.91 35.56
CA MET A 543 0.52 -79.46 36.86
C MET A 543 0.55 -81.02 36.84
N GLY A 544 0.06 -81.62 35.73
CA GLY A 544 0.15 -83.08 35.55
C GLY A 544 1.58 -83.59 35.49
N LEU A 545 2.46 -82.88 34.82
CA LEU A 545 3.88 -83.21 34.76
C LEU A 545 4.58 -83.08 36.12
N VAL A 546 4.27 -82.00 36.85
CA VAL A 546 4.79 -81.79 38.21
C VAL A 546 4.31 -82.86 39.16
N PHE A 547 3.01 -83.21 39.08
CA PHE A 547 2.44 -84.26 39.92
C PHE A 547 3.04 -85.66 39.59
N PHE A 548 3.24 -85.93 38.29
CA PHE A 548 3.91 -87.13 37.85
C PHE A 548 5.37 -87.23 38.34
N CYS A 549 6.10 -86.13 38.27
CA CYS A 549 7.47 -86.01 38.79
C CYS A 549 7.55 -86.17 40.31
N LEU A 550 6.55 -85.69 41.04
CA LEU A 550 6.47 -85.82 42.52
C LEU A 550 6.07 -87.26 42.98
N LYS A 551 5.25 -87.96 42.20
CA LYS A 551 4.75 -89.31 42.51
C LYS A 551 5.76 -90.39 42.18
N ASN A 552 6.60 -90.21 41.16
CA ASN A 552 7.66 -91.14 40.78
C ASN A 552 9.02 -90.60 41.28
N GLY A 553 9.34 -90.77 42.51
CA GLY A 553 10.54 -90.25 43.22
C GLY A 553 11.90 -90.56 42.64
N ASN A 554 11.99 -91.02 41.32
CA ASN A 554 13.21 -91.36 40.61
C ASN A 554 13.46 -90.60 39.32
N MET A 555 12.61 -89.65 38.96
CA MET A 555 12.94 -88.79 37.83
C MET A 555 13.53 -87.43 38.32
N ARG A 556 14.83 -87.32 38.21
CA ARG A 556 15.49 -86.04 38.34
C ARG A 556 14.96 -85.13 37.23
N CYS A 557 14.32 -84.08 37.59
CA CYS A 557 13.95 -83.02 36.64
C CYS A 557 15.23 -82.43 36.04
N THR A 558 15.62 -82.87 34.86
CA THR A 558 16.69 -82.30 34.06
C THR A 558 16.29 -80.97 33.39
N ILE A 559 15.14 -80.38 33.74
CA ILE A 559 14.62 -79.11 33.19
C ILE A 559 14.79 -77.94 34.19
N CYS A 560 15.54 -78.10 35.23
CA CYS A 560 15.87 -77.00 36.13
C CYS A 560 17.33 -76.56 35.86
N ILE A 561 17.57 -75.91 34.71
CA ILE A 561 18.70 -74.98 34.52
C ILE A 561 18.20 -73.79 33.75
#